data_d44144dbc1684f7e48b11b9b65155a14
#
_entry.id   d44144dbc1684f7e48b11b9b65155a14
#
_cell.length_a   1.000
_cell.length_b   1.000
_cell.length_c   1.000
_cell.angle_alpha   90.00
_cell.angle_beta   90.00
_cell.angle_gamma   90.00
#
_symmetry.space_group_name_H-M   'P 1'
#
loop_
_entity.id
_entity.type
_entity.pdbx_description
1 polymer ?
#
loop_
_entity_poly.entity_id
_entity_poly.type
_entity_poly.pdbx_seq_one_letter_code
_entity_poly.pdbx_strand_id
1 'polypeptide(L)'
;MKYSGNWRITEMEMWDEDYLNMEVEAFITIGSKGMGEFQFGLVSGEVDGEIVVDGGDERFEFTWEGNDECDPASGSGWLRLKDENLMVGRIRFHLGDSSGLVAKRIRASDISQ
;
A
#
# COMPACT_ATOMS: atom_id res chain seq x y z
N MET A 1 -3.46 9.15 12.74
CA MET A 1 -4.68 8.51 12.23
C MET A 1 -4.51 6.99 12.23
N LYS A 2 -5.59 6.26 12.14
CA LYS A 2 -5.55 4.80 12.36
C LYS A 2 -4.82 4.00 11.27
N TYR A 3 -4.63 4.57 10.09
CA TYR A 3 -3.87 3.91 9.01
C TYR A 3 -2.37 4.20 9.09
N SER A 4 -1.95 5.11 9.95
CA SER A 4 -0.54 5.48 10.06
C SER A 4 0.31 4.33 10.54
N GLY A 5 1.51 4.23 10.02
CA GLY A 5 2.47 3.23 10.44
C GLY A 5 3.13 2.54 9.27
N ASN A 6 3.82 1.47 9.59
CA ASN A 6 4.53 0.66 8.62
C ASN A 6 3.76 -0.65 8.42
N TRP A 7 3.53 -0.99 7.17
CA TRP A 7 2.75 -2.17 6.81
C TRP A 7 3.53 -3.01 5.83
N ARG A 8 3.47 -4.33 6.00
CA ARG A 8 4.06 -5.27 5.05
C ARG A 8 2.96 -5.74 4.11
N ILE A 9 3.19 -5.63 2.80
CA ILE A 9 2.27 -6.17 1.81
C ILE A 9 2.55 -7.65 1.72
N THR A 10 1.59 -8.48 2.14
CA THR A 10 1.79 -9.91 2.23
C THR A 10 1.26 -10.67 1.02
N GLU A 11 0.34 -10.05 0.27
CA GLU A 11 -0.30 -10.72 -0.86
C GLU A 11 -0.84 -9.69 -1.83
N MET A 12 -0.74 -9.99 -3.12
CA MET A 12 -1.39 -9.20 -4.16
C MET A 12 -2.01 -10.15 -5.18
N GLU A 13 -3.13 -9.74 -5.72
CA GLU A 13 -3.90 -10.55 -6.67
C GLU A 13 -3.14 -10.84 -7.96
N MET A 14 -2.44 -9.83 -8.48
CA MET A 14 -1.80 -9.89 -9.80
C MET A 14 -0.37 -10.42 -9.79
N TRP A 15 0.28 -10.47 -8.64
CA TRP A 15 1.68 -10.84 -8.56
C TRP A 15 1.90 -11.81 -7.40
N ASP A 16 2.86 -12.72 -7.57
CA ASP A 16 3.17 -13.69 -6.52
C ASP A 16 4.20 -13.14 -5.55
N GLU A 17 4.42 -13.89 -4.50
CA GLU A 17 5.30 -13.50 -3.40
C GLU A 17 6.75 -13.27 -3.86
N ASP A 18 7.23 -14.07 -4.81
CA ASP A 18 8.59 -13.92 -5.31
C ASP A 18 8.78 -12.58 -5.99
N TYR A 19 7.80 -12.13 -6.76
CA TYR A 19 7.86 -10.82 -7.38
C TYR A 19 7.77 -9.72 -6.33
N LEU A 20 6.83 -9.83 -5.40
CA LEU A 20 6.59 -8.77 -4.40
C LEU A 20 7.85 -8.41 -3.65
N ASN A 21 8.62 -9.42 -3.28
CA ASN A 21 9.76 -9.25 -2.38
C ASN A 21 11.11 -9.32 -3.07
N MET A 22 11.13 -9.17 -4.40
CA MET A 22 12.38 -9.38 -5.15
C MET A 22 13.47 -8.34 -4.88
N GLU A 23 13.09 -7.10 -4.58
CA GLU A 23 14.06 -6.04 -4.29
C GLU A 23 14.16 -5.79 -2.79
N VAL A 24 13.03 -5.58 -2.14
CA VAL A 24 12.91 -5.41 -0.70
C VAL A 24 11.63 -6.10 -0.28
N GLU A 25 11.45 -6.36 0.99
CA GLU A 25 10.15 -6.85 1.46
C GLU A 25 9.08 -5.82 1.13
N ALA A 26 8.03 -6.25 0.45
CA ALA A 26 6.99 -5.33 -0.02
C ALA A 26 6.33 -4.61 1.15
N PHE A 27 6.19 -3.31 1.06
CA PHE A 27 5.70 -2.50 2.17
C PHE A 27 4.89 -1.30 1.70
N ILE A 28 4.10 -0.75 2.63
CA ILE A 28 3.53 0.57 2.49
C ILE A 28 3.62 1.27 3.84
N THR A 29 4.11 2.49 3.82
CA THR A 29 4.26 3.33 5.02
C THR A 29 3.32 4.51 4.87
N ILE A 30 2.54 4.79 5.90
CA ILE A 30 1.60 5.91 5.87
C ILE A 30 1.88 6.80 7.07
N GLY A 31 2.11 8.07 6.81
CA GLY A 31 2.34 9.04 7.88
C GLY A 31 1.05 9.57 8.46
N SER A 32 1.14 10.33 9.53
CA SER A 32 -0.03 10.84 10.26
C SER A 32 -0.90 11.78 9.43
N LYS A 33 -0.34 12.36 8.38
CA LYS A 33 -1.08 13.29 7.52
C LYS A 33 -1.54 12.66 6.20
N GLY A 34 -1.40 11.34 6.06
CA GLY A 34 -1.87 10.63 4.87
C GLY A 34 -0.87 10.53 3.75
N MET A 35 0.34 11.02 3.94
CA MET A 35 1.40 10.90 2.95
C MET A 35 2.31 9.74 3.30
N GLY A 36 2.84 9.07 2.31
CA GLY A 36 3.70 7.94 2.56
C GLY A 36 4.35 7.42 1.31
N GLU A 37 4.77 6.16 1.36
CA GLU A 37 5.43 5.53 0.22
C GLU A 37 5.22 4.03 0.26
N PHE A 38 5.42 3.39 -0.89
CA PHE A 38 5.33 1.94 -0.98
C PHE A 38 6.34 1.42 -1.98
N GLN A 39 6.61 0.13 -1.86
CA GLN A 39 7.35 -0.60 -2.89
C GLN A 39 6.91 -2.05 -2.88
N PHE A 40 6.69 -2.60 -4.07
CA PHE A 40 6.54 -4.03 -4.26
C PHE A 40 7.16 -4.36 -5.60
N GLY A 41 7.99 -5.41 -5.63
CA GLY A 41 8.71 -5.76 -6.83
C GLY A 41 9.53 -4.58 -7.34
N LEU A 42 9.37 -4.24 -8.59
CA LEU A 42 10.08 -3.13 -9.24
C LEU A 42 9.28 -1.83 -9.23
N VAL A 43 8.13 -1.82 -8.56
CA VAL A 43 7.24 -0.66 -8.49
C VAL A 43 7.43 0.05 -7.17
N SER A 44 7.66 1.35 -7.22
CA SER A 44 7.71 2.17 -6.01
C SER A 44 6.95 3.46 -6.26
N GLY A 45 6.42 4.04 -5.20
CA GLY A 45 5.67 5.28 -5.34
C GLY A 45 5.48 6.02 -4.05
N GLU A 46 5.18 7.29 -4.19
CA GLU A 46 4.79 8.16 -3.08
C GLU A 46 3.27 8.24 -3.04
N VAL A 47 2.72 8.19 -1.85
CA VAL A 47 1.29 8.12 -1.60
C VAL A 47 0.80 9.44 -1.01
N ASP A 48 -0.34 9.89 -1.49
CA ASP A 48 -1.03 11.04 -0.91
C ASP A 48 -2.49 10.66 -0.76
N GLY A 49 -2.97 10.53 0.47
CA GLY A 49 -4.31 10.04 0.70
C GLY A 49 -5.00 10.66 1.90
N GLU A 50 -6.25 10.27 2.06
CA GLU A 50 -7.07 10.74 3.17
C GLU A 50 -8.15 9.72 3.49
N ILE A 51 -8.68 9.80 4.71
CA ILE A 51 -9.77 8.95 5.13
C ILE A 51 -11.07 9.51 4.55
N VAL A 52 -11.82 8.65 3.89
CA VAL A 52 -13.12 8.97 3.29
C VAL A 52 -14.18 8.10 3.94
N VAL A 53 -15.28 8.71 4.34
CA VAL A 53 -16.41 7.99 4.92
C VAL A 53 -17.60 8.16 3.98
N ASP A 54 -18.18 7.03 3.58
CA ASP A 54 -19.30 7.03 2.66
C ASP A 54 -20.34 6.02 3.17
N GLY A 55 -21.48 6.52 3.64
CA GLY A 55 -22.56 5.66 4.12
C GLY A 55 -22.17 4.74 5.26
N GLY A 56 -21.28 5.19 6.13
CA GLY A 56 -20.80 4.39 7.25
C GLY A 56 -19.60 3.53 6.91
N ASP A 57 -19.17 3.54 5.66
CA ASP A 57 -18.04 2.77 5.18
C ASP A 57 -16.82 3.68 5.16
N GLU A 58 -15.77 3.30 5.83
CA GLU A 58 -14.56 4.11 5.94
C GLU A 58 -13.42 3.48 5.16
N ARG A 59 -12.70 4.29 4.38
CA ARG A 59 -11.54 3.85 3.61
C ARG A 59 -10.48 4.94 3.65
N PHE A 60 -9.23 4.53 3.43
CA PHE A 60 -8.15 5.45 3.12
C PHE A 60 -8.02 5.43 1.60
N GLU A 61 -8.34 6.54 0.96
CA GLU A 61 -8.24 6.66 -0.51
C GLU A 61 -7.01 7.48 -0.84
N PHE A 62 -6.25 7.05 -1.84
CA PHE A 62 -4.98 7.70 -2.16
C PHE A 62 -4.71 7.73 -3.66
N THR A 63 -3.88 8.68 -4.05
CA THR A 63 -3.22 8.67 -5.35
C THR A 63 -1.74 8.41 -5.11
N TRP A 64 -1.04 7.99 -6.14
CA TRP A 64 0.39 7.74 -6.02
C TRP A 64 1.11 8.06 -7.31
N GLU A 65 2.40 8.35 -7.19
CA GLU A 65 3.29 8.62 -8.31
C GLU A 65 4.65 8.03 -7.99
N GLY A 66 5.28 7.46 -8.98
CA GLY A 66 6.59 6.84 -8.78
C GLY A 66 7.10 6.23 -10.06
N ASN A 67 7.60 5.02 -9.96
CA ASN A 67 8.25 4.33 -11.08
C ASN A 67 7.91 2.85 -11.07
N ASP A 68 7.87 2.28 -12.29
CA ASP A 68 7.84 0.85 -12.48
C ASP A 68 9.11 0.54 -13.24
N GLU A 69 10.09 0.00 -12.54
CA GLU A 69 11.44 -0.18 -13.05
C GLU A 69 12.03 1.20 -13.36
N CYS A 70 12.26 1.52 -14.62
CA CYS A 70 12.80 2.80 -15.04
C CYS A 70 11.74 3.76 -15.60
N ASP A 71 10.51 3.29 -15.70
CA ASP A 71 9.43 4.07 -16.34
C ASP A 71 8.59 4.80 -15.31
N PRO A 72 8.25 6.06 -15.53
CA PRO A 72 7.32 6.76 -14.64
C PRO A 72 5.99 6.05 -14.57
N ALA A 73 5.42 5.97 -13.39
CA ALA A 73 4.13 5.33 -13.17
C ALA A 73 3.32 6.12 -12.16
N SER A 74 2.01 6.00 -12.22
CA SER A 74 1.12 6.68 -11.28
C SER A 74 -0.20 5.93 -11.20
N GLY A 75 -1.03 6.32 -10.24
CA GLY A 75 -2.33 5.70 -10.12
C GLY A 75 -3.04 6.10 -8.85
N SER A 76 -3.91 5.21 -8.42
CA SER A 76 -4.74 5.44 -7.23
C SER A 76 -4.92 4.14 -6.48
N GLY A 77 -5.65 4.21 -5.39
CA GLY A 77 -5.98 3.02 -4.63
C GLY A 77 -6.80 3.36 -3.41
N TRP A 78 -7.16 2.30 -2.68
CA TRP A 78 -7.84 2.46 -1.42
C TRP A 78 -7.44 1.32 -0.48
N LEU A 79 -7.53 1.60 0.81
CA LEU A 79 -7.24 0.62 1.86
C LEU A 79 -8.35 0.66 2.88
N ARG A 80 -8.70 -0.49 3.43
CA ARG A 80 -9.71 -0.61 4.47
C ARG A 80 -9.16 -1.47 5.60
N LEU A 81 -9.26 -1.00 6.82
CA LEU A 81 -8.86 -1.78 7.99
C LEU A 81 -9.86 -2.89 8.25
N LYS A 82 -9.38 -4.11 8.35
CA LYS A 82 -10.17 -5.26 8.81
C LYS A 82 -10.11 -5.34 10.33
N ASP A 83 -8.97 -4.99 10.90
CA ASP A 83 -8.78 -4.78 12.32
C ASP A 83 -7.57 -3.84 12.45
N GLU A 84 -7.08 -3.59 13.65
CA GLU A 84 -6.01 -2.60 13.83
C GLU A 84 -4.66 -3.02 13.23
N ASN A 85 -4.50 -4.29 12.87
CA ASN A 85 -3.23 -4.82 12.36
C ASN A 85 -3.33 -5.43 10.96
N LEU A 86 -4.50 -5.36 10.34
CA LEU A 86 -4.72 -5.97 9.03
C LEU A 86 -5.54 -5.06 8.15
N MET A 87 -5.09 -4.83 6.94
CA MET A 87 -5.88 -4.08 5.99
C MET A 87 -5.88 -4.77 4.63
N VAL A 88 -6.94 -4.53 3.89
CA VAL A 88 -7.07 -4.99 2.51
C VAL A 88 -7.36 -3.78 1.65
N GLY A 89 -7.06 -3.90 0.38
CA GLY A 89 -7.35 -2.80 -0.53
C GLY A 89 -7.05 -3.15 -1.96
N ARG A 90 -6.86 -2.10 -2.74
CA ARG A 90 -6.59 -2.24 -4.16
C ARG A 90 -5.69 -1.10 -4.61
N ILE A 91 -4.75 -1.43 -5.48
CA ILE A 91 -3.91 -0.42 -6.12
C ILE A 91 -4.18 -0.47 -7.62
N ARG A 92 -4.26 0.68 -8.22
CA ARG A 92 -4.57 0.81 -9.64
C ARG A 92 -3.49 1.65 -10.31
N PHE A 93 -2.99 1.16 -11.45
CA PHE A 93 -2.05 1.89 -12.30
C PHE A 93 -2.84 2.68 -13.31
N HIS A 94 -2.47 3.94 -13.49
CA HIS A 94 -3.10 4.79 -14.49
C HIS A 94 -2.89 4.16 -15.87
N LEU A 95 -3.99 3.89 -16.57
CA LEU A 95 -3.98 3.23 -17.88
C LEU A 95 -3.37 1.83 -17.87
N GLY A 96 -3.36 1.19 -16.71
CA GLY A 96 -2.74 -0.13 -16.57
C GLY A 96 -3.55 -1.05 -15.67
N ASP A 97 -2.84 -1.96 -15.01
CA ASP A 97 -3.43 -3.02 -14.19
C ASP A 97 -4.02 -2.50 -12.89
N SER A 98 -4.87 -3.32 -12.30
CA SER A 98 -5.43 -3.09 -10.98
C SER A 98 -5.30 -4.39 -10.20
N SER A 99 -4.87 -4.30 -8.95
CA SER A 99 -4.64 -5.48 -8.12
C SER A 99 -5.13 -5.29 -6.70
N GLY A 100 -5.79 -6.30 -6.16
CA GLY A 100 -6.07 -6.35 -4.74
C GLY A 100 -4.79 -6.56 -3.97
N LEU A 101 -4.78 -6.18 -2.69
CA LEU A 101 -3.65 -6.38 -1.82
C LEU A 101 -4.11 -6.64 -0.38
N VAL A 102 -3.24 -7.30 0.36
CA VAL A 102 -3.40 -7.53 1.79
C VAL A 102 -2.13 -7.02 2.46
N ALA A 103 -2.27 -6.28 3.54
CA ALA A 103 -1.11 -5.77 4.27
C ALA A 103 -1.30 -5.95 5.77
N LYS A 104 -0.21 -6.26 6.46
CA LYS A 104 -0.20 -6.46 7.90
C LYS A 104 0.68 -5.41 8.55
N ARG A 105 0.24 -4.88 9.68
CA ARG A 105 1.01 -3.88 10.41
C ARG A 105 2.30 -4.49 10.93
N ILE A 106 3.40 -3.79 10.71
CA ILE A 106 4.70 -4.20 11.26
C ILE A 106 4.78 -3.62 12.66
N ARG A 107 4.89 -4.49 13.65
CA ARG A 107 5.02 -4.08 15.04
C ARG A 107 6.49 -3.92 15.40
N ALA A 108 6.76 -3.17 16.45
CA ALA A 108 8.14 -2.92 16.88
C ALA A 108 8.94 -4.22 17.06
N SER A 109 8.28 -5.25 17.57
CA SER A 109 8.94 -6.57 17.78
C SER A 109 9.31 -7.27 16.48
N ASP A 110 8.73 -6.84 15.35
CA ASP A 110 9.00 -7.47 14.05
C ASP A 110 10.14 -6.78 13.32
N ILE A 111 10.61 -5.66 13.84
CA ILE A 111 11.61 -4.83 13.18
C ILE A 111 13.00 -5.06 13.72
N SER A 112 13.09 -5.66 14.84
CA SER A 112 14.38 -5.82 15.49
C SER A 112 15.27 -6.77 14.68
N GLN A 113 16.45 -6.50 14.66
CA GLN A 113 17.46 -7.39 14.18
C GLN A 113 18.73 -6.78 14.00
#